data_edda6c4e34220794846d223c9d2e8117
#
_entry.id   edda6c4e34220794846d223c9d2e8117
#
_cell.length_a   1.000
_cell.length_b   1.000
_cell.length_c   1.000
_cell.angle_alpha   90.00
_cell.angle_beta   90.00
_cell.angle_gamma   90.00
#
_symmetry.space_group_name_H-M   'P 1'
#
loop_
_entity.id
_entity.type
_entity.pdbx_description
1 polymer ?
#
loop_
_entity_poly.entity_id
_entity_poly.type
_entity_poly.pdbx_seq_one_letter_code
_entity_poly.pdbx_strand_id
1 'polypeptide(L)'
;ANGPGSFTGLRIGVSALKGLAWALEKPCCGVSTLAAMARNLAHMEGLIICAMDARRNQVYNALFLAQDGVLTRQCPDRAIGLAELVEEIKNRPEPKFVVGDGAGLCYNYLLEQDVPCRMAPPQLVMQNAVGVALAAEEMAAAGQVTTARDRVPVYLRLSQAERERLARGLKITLD
;
A
#
# COMPACT_ATOMS: atom_id res chain seq x y z
N ALA A 1 4.11 6.19 6.91
CA ALA A 1 4.11 5.58 5.58
C ALA A 1 4.51 6.61 4.52
N ASN A 2 5.18 6.14 3.47
CA ASN A 2 5.62 7.02 2.38
C ASN A 2 4.87 6.80 1.06
N GLY A 3 3.79 6.00 1.07
CA GLY A 3 2.92 5.71 -0.07
C GLY A 3 2.67 4.22 -0.28
N PRO A 4 1.73 3.89 -1.17
CA PRO A 4 0.83 4.79 -1.90
C PRO A 4 -0.18 5.51 -1.00
N GLY A 5 -0.79 6.59 -1.51
CA GLY A 5 -1.77 7.36 -0.76
C GLY A 5 -2.13 8.70 -1.41
N SER A 6 -2.84 9.54 -0.68
CA SER A 6 -3.18 10.90 -1.10
C SER A 6 -1.91 11.71 -1.39
N PHE A 7 -1.82 12.29 -2.58
CA PHE A 7 -0.67 13.10 -3.02
C PHE A 7 -0.33 14.23 -2.02
N THR A 8 -1.33 15.00 -1.61
CA THR A 8 -1.17 16.08 -0.63
C THR A 8 -0.84 15.53 0.76
N GLY A 9 -1.55 14.48 1.20
CA GLY A 9 -1.34 13.90 2.52
C GLY A 9 0.06 13.29 2.68
N LEU A 10 0.57 12.62 1.66
CA LEU A 10 1.93 12.08 1.67
C LEU A 10 2.98 13.18 1.77
N ARG A 11 2.83 14.27 1.01
CA ARG A 11 3.76 15.41 1.08
C ARG A 11 3.77 16.07 2.46
N ILE A 12 2.59 16.33 3.04
CA ILE A 12 2.47 16.88 4.38
C ILE A 12 3.14 15.95 5.42
N GLY A 13 2.77 14.67 5.41
CA GLY A 13 3.28 13.72 6.39
C GLY A 13 4.79 13.48 6.28
N VAL A 14 5.30 13.30 5.06
CA VAL A 14 6.74 13.11 4.83
C VAL A 14 7.53 14.37 5.18
N SER A 15 7.02 15.59 4.85
CA SER A 15 7.71 16.84 5.21
C SER A 15 7.75 17.06 6.72
N ALA A 16 6.67 16.79 7.43
CA ALA A 16 6.63 16.88 8.89
C ALA A 16 7.62 15.90 9.54
N LEU A 17 7.62 14.63 9.08
CA LEU A 17 8.59 13.64 9.57
C LEU A 17 10.02 14.05 9.29
N LYS A 18 10.31 14.54 8.07
CA LYS A 18 11.65 15.01 7.70
C LYS A 18 12.13 16.14 8.63
N GLY A 19 11.27 17.11 8.95
CA GLY A 19 11.60 18.19 9.87
C GLY A 19 11.99 17.69 11.25
N LEU A 20 11.19 16.76 11.81
CA LEU A 20 11.45 16.17 13.13
C LEU A 20 12.74 15.31 13.12
N ALA A 21 12.90 14.46 12.13
CA ALA A 21 14.05 13.56 12.03
C ALA A 21 15.35 14.34 11.75
N TRP A 22 15.29 15.42 10.97
CA TRP A 22 16.42 16.30 10.70
C TRP A 22 16.89 16.99 11.98
N ALA A 23 15.98 17.58 12.74
CA ALA A 23 16.30 18.30 13.97
C ALA A 23 16.89 17.37 15.05
N LEU A 24 16.54 16.10 15.04
CA LEU A 24 16.96 15.10 16.03
C LEU A 24 18.06 14.15 15.50
N GLU A 25 18.53 14.37 14.28
CA GLU A 25 19.50 13.51 13.57
C GLU A 25 19.12 12.02 13.59
N LYS A 26 17.80 11.72 13.47
CA LYS A 26 17.28 10.35 13.52
C LYS A 26 17.16 9.73 12.14
N PRO A 27 17.48 8.42 12.03
CA PRO A 27 17.21 7.67 10.80
C PRO A 27 15.70 7.53 10.56
N CYS A 28 15.33 7.34 9.30
CA CYS A 28 13.95 7.21 8.86
C CYS A 28 13.72 5.90 8.11
N CYS A 29 12.55 5.27 8.32
CA CYS A 29 12.04 4.20 7.49
C CYS A 29 10.97 4.71 6.53
N GLY A 30 10.95 4.19 5.29
CA GLY A 30 9.90 4.46 4.31
C GLY A 30 8.97 3.27 4.17
N VAL A 31 7.97 3.20 5.02
CA VAL A 31 7.04 2.07 5.05
C VAL A 31 6.01 2.20 3.94
N SER A 32 5.82 1.14 3.15
CA SER A 32 4.69 1.02 2.22
C SER A 32 3.37 1.05 2.98
N THR A 33 2.42 1.87 2.54
CA THR A 33 1.07 1.89 3.12
C THR A 33 0.39 0.53 3.01
N LEU A 34 0.62 -0.18 1.90
CA LEU A 34 0.06 -1.52 1.68
C LEU A 34 0.71 -2.56 2.60
N ALA A 35 2.03 -2.46 2.84
CA ALA A 35 2.70 -3.33 3.80
C ALA A 35 2.21 -3.08 5.24
N ALA A 36 2.00 -1.82 5.61
CA ALA A 36 1.44 -1.48 6.93
C ALA A 36 0.02 -2.04 7.11
N MET A 37 -0.82 -2.03 6.07
CA MET A 37 -2.15 -2.65 6.11
C MET A 37 -2.08 -4.18 6.23
N ALA A 38 -1.17 -4.83 5.51
CA ALA A 38 -0.99 -6.27 5.62
C ALA A 38 -0.64 -6.71 7.06
N ARG A 39 0.10 -5.87 7.81
CA ARG A 39 0.43 -6.13 9.23
C ARG A 39 -0.79 -6.29 10.13
N ASN A 40 -1.91 -5.62 9.82
CA ASN A 40 -3.14 -5.79 10.57
C ASN A 40 -3.65 -7.24 10.54
N LEU A 41 -3.31 -7.97 9.49
CA LEU A 41 -3.79 -9.33 9.22
C LEU A 41 -2.68 -10.40 9.28
N ALA A 42 -1.52 -10.09 9.85
CA ALA A 42 -0.40 -11.03 9.92
C ALA A 42 -0.72 -12.35 10.65
N HIS A 43 -1.75 -12.33 11.50
CA HIS A 43 -2.25 -13.50 12.23
C HIS A 43 -3.29 -14.33 11.45
N MET A 44 -3.68 -13.88 10.25
CA MET A 44 -4.64 -14.59 9.39
C MET A 44 -3.87 -15.49 8.43
N GLU A 45 -4.13 -16.81 8.49
CA GLU A 45 -3.52 -17.75 7.54
C GLU A 45 -4.12 -17.60 6.14
N GLY A 46 -3.34 -17.12 5.16
CA GLY A 46 -3.79 -16.97 3.79
C GLY A 46 -3.22 -15.81 3.00
N LEU A 47 -3.80 -15.56 1.84
CA LEU A 47 -3.42 -14.48 0.92
C LEU A 47 -4.09 -13.17 1.35
N ILE A 48 -3.29 -12.20 1.75
CA ILE A 48 -3.74 -10.86 2.09
C ILE A 48 -3.68 -9.99 0.84
N ILE A 49 -4.85 -9.50 0.42
CA ILE A 49 -5.04 -8.63 -0.74
C ILE A 49 -5.20 -7.20 -0.22
N CYS A 50 -4.11 -6.45 -0.22
CA CYS A 50 -4.17 -5.03 0.12
C CYS A 50 -4.73 -4.25 -1.07
N ALA A 51 -5.79 -3.47 -0.84
CA ALA A 51 -6.47 -2.69 -1.87
C ALA A 51 -6.80 -1.28 -1.37
N MET A 52 -6.21 -0.26 -2.00
CA MET A 52 -6.61 1.15 -1.82
C MET A 52 -7.24 1.65 -3.11
N ASP A 53 -8.32 2.43 -3.00
CA ASP A 53 -9.01 2.97 -4.18
C ASP A 53 -8.09 3.91 -4.99
N ALA A 54 -7.75 3.48 -6.20
CA ALA A 54 -6.96 4.27 -7.15
C ALA A 54 -7.84 4.96 -8.20
N ARG A 55 -9.19 4.91 -8.05
CA ARG A 55 -10.19 5.40 -8.98
C ARG A 55 -10.25 4.59 -10.30
N ARG A 56 -11.35 4.73 -11.05
CA ARG A 56 -11.54 4.12 -12.40
C ARG A 56 -11.39 2.60 -12.39
N ASN A 57 -12.01 1.90 -11.46
CA ASN A 57 -11.94 0.44 -11.29
C ASN A 57 -10.50 -0.10 -11.18
N GLN A 58 -9.61 0.70 -10.62
CA GLN A 58 -8.24 0.30 -10.28
C GLN A 58 -8.01 0.45 -8.79
N VAL A 59 -7.11 -0.37 -8.27
CA VAL A 59 -6.64 -0.29 -6.90
C VAL A 59 -5.13 -0.15 -6.84
N TYR A 60 -4.63 0.58 -5.85
CA TYR A 60 -3.26 0.37 -5.41
C TYR A 60 -3.25 -0.94 -4.64
N ASN A 61 -2.40 -1.84 -5.07
CA ASN A 61 -2.41 -3.21 -4.61
C ASN A 61 -1.00 -3.70 -4.27
N ALA A 62 -0.94 -4.54 -3.27
CA ALA A 62 0.13 -5.49 -3.02
C ALA A 62 -0.46 -6.76 -2.43
N LEU A 63 0.17 -7.87 -2.67
CA LEU A 63 -0.21 -9.19 -2.16
C LEU A 63 0.82 -9.65 -1.14
N PHE A 64 0.33 -10.23 -0.05
CA PHE A 64 1.15 -10.85 0.98
C PHE A 64 0.60 -12.22 1.32
N LEU A 65 1.48 -13.19 1.54
CA LEU A 65 1.11 -14.46 2.15
C LEU A 65 1.39 -14.37 3.64
N ALA A 66 0.36 -14.57 4.45
CA ALA A 66 0.46 -14.67 5.90
C ALA A 66 0.48 -16.16 6.29
N GLN A 67 1.53 -16.57 6.95
CA GLN A 67 1.70 -17.94 7.45
C GLN A 67 2.54 -17.90 8.72
N ASP A 68 2.05 -18.58 9.78
CA ASP A 68 2.72 -18.65 11.09
C ASP A 68 3.08 -17.26 11.67
N GLY A 69 2.23 -16.25 11.45
CA GLY A 69 2.46 -14.87 11.87
C GLY A 69 3.49 -14.10 11.03
N VAL A 70 4.07 -14.74 10.03
CA VAL A 70 5.04 -14.13 9.10
C VAL A 70 4.34 -13.65 7.83
N LEU A 71 4.64 -12.43 7.41
CA LEU A 71 4.16 -11.87 6.15
C LEU A 71 5.24 -11.95 5.08
N THR A 72 4.97 -12.71 4.03
CA THR A 72 5.83 -12.79 2.86
C THR A 72 5.20 -12.00 1.71
N ARG A 73 5.88 -10.94 1.27
CA ARG A 73 5.44 -10.13 0.12
C ARG A 73 5.46 -10.96 -1.16
N GLN A 74 4.38 -10.95 -1.93
CA GLN A 74 4.22 -11.71 -3.17
C GLN A 74 4.43 -10.84 -4.42
N CYS A 75 4.17 -9.53 -4.35
CA CYS A 75 4.40 -8.60 -5.45
C CYS A 75 4.76 -7.20 -4.94
N PRO A 76 5.42 -6.36 -5.78
CA PRO A 76 5.65 -4.94 -5.47
C PRO A 76 4.33 -4.17 -5.31
N ASP A 77 4.40 -3.00 -4.66
CA ASP A 77 3.31 -2.04 -4.68
C ASP A 77 3.03 -1.59 -6.12
N ARG A 78 1.77 -1.64 -6.55
CA ARG A 78 1.37 -1.36 -7.94
C ARG A 78 -0.02 -0.73 -8.02
N ALA A 79 -0.33 -0.14 -9.16
CA ALA A 79 -1.69 0.18 -9.56
C ALA A 79 -2.15 -0.89 -10.57
N ILE A 80 -3.26 -1.57 -10.29
CA ILE A 80 -3.76 -2.69 -11.09
C ILE A 80 -5.26 -2.58 -11.32
N GLY A 81 -5.75 -3.05 -12.46
CA GLY A 81 -7.17 -3.22 -12.72
C GLY A 81 -7.74 -4.41 -11.95
N LEU A 82 -9.01 -4.33 -11.53
CA LEU A 82 -9.64 -5.42 -10.79
C LEU A 82 -9.72 -6.73 -11.61
N ALA A 83 -9.96 -6.63 -12.91
CA ALA A 83 -9.98 -7.81 -13.79
C ALA A 83 -8.62 -8.52 -13.84
N GLU A 84 -7.54 -7.75 -13.94
CA GLU A 84 -6.18 -8.29 -13.94
C GLU A 84 -5.82 -8.93 -12.59
N LEU A 85 -6.22 -8.29 -11.49
CA LEU A 85 -6.05 -8.84 -10.14
C LEU A 85 -6.77 -10.19 -9.98
N VAL A 86 -8.02 -10.29 -10.47
CA VAL A 86 -8.78 -11.56 -10.46
C VAL A 86 -8.00 -12.66 -11.18
N GLU A 87 -7.53 -12.41 -12.40
CA GLU A 87 -6.79 -13.41 -13.17
C GLU A 87 -5.55 -13.93 -12.43
N GLU A 88 -4.87 -13.06 -11.69
CA GLU A 88 -3.69 -13.44 -10.92
C GLU A 88 -4.00 -14.31 -9.70
N ILE A 89 -5.15 -14.06 -9.03
CA ILE A 89 -5.42 -14.70 -7.73
C ILE A 89 -6.51 -15.79 -7.76
N LYS A 90 -7.30 -15.90 -8.83
CA LYS A 90 -8.45 -16.83 -8.90
C LYS A 90 -8.05 -18.29 -8.67
N ASN A 91 -6.89 -18.72 -9.14
CA ASN A 91 -6.41 -20.10 -9.02
C ASN A 91 -5.52 -20.33 -7.79
N ARG A 92 -5.33 -19.32 -6.94
CA ARG A 92 -4.56 -19.44 -5.70
C ARG A 92 -5.35 -20.26 -4.68
N PRO A 93 -4.76 -21.29 -4.06
CA PRO A 93 -5.48 -22.19 -3.15
C PRO A 93 -5.73 -21.57 -1.78
N GLU A 94 -4.94 -20.56 -1.38
CA GLU A 94 -4.99 -19.98 -0.04
C GLU A 94 -6.31 -19.25 0.21
N PRO A 95 -6.84 -19.26 1.44
CA PRO A 95 -7.90 -18.35 1.85
C PRO A 95 -7.50 -16.89 1.55
N LYS A 96 -8.45 -16.10 1.04
CA LYS A 96 -8.19 -14.73 0.59
C LYS A 96 -8.84 -13.71 1.52
N PHE A 97 -8.09 -12.72 1.96
CA PHE A 97 -8.55 -11.64 2.83
C PHE A 97 -8.28 -10.29 2.18
N VAL A 98 -9.30 -9.46 2.09
CA VAL A 98 -9.22 -8.12 1.47
C VAL A 98 -9.17 -7.06 2.56
N VAL A 99 -8.22 -6.11 2.44
CA VAL A 99 -7.95 -5.04 3.41
C VAL A 99 -7.65 -3.72 2.71
N GLY A 100 -8.05 -2.59 3.31
CA GLY A 100 -7.82 -1.23 2.83
C GLY A 100 -9.11 -0.47 2.50
N ASP A 101 -8.99 0.80 2.19
CA ASP A 101 -10.12 1.69 1.84
C ASP A 101 -10.77 1.33 0.49
N GLY A 102 -10.05 0.63 -0.39
CA GLY A 102 -10.58 0.01 -1.61
C GLY A 102 -11.09 -1.42 -1.42
N ALA A 103 -11.07 -1.96 -0.19
CA ALA A 103 -11.42 -3.36 0.06
C ALA A 103 -12.86 -3.69 -0.34
N GLY A 104 -13.83 -2.80 -0.08
CA GLY A 104 -15.23 -3.01 -0.47
C GLY A 104 -15.41 -3.16 -1.98
N LEU A 105 -14.75 -2.29 -2.77
CA LEU A 105 -14.76 -2.35 -4.23
C LEU A 105 -14.14 -3.68 -4.72
N CYS A 106 -12.99 -4.02 -4.18
CA CYS A 106 -12.27 -5.24 -4.54
C CYS A 106 -13.05 -6.50 -4.16
N TYR A 107 -13.60 -6.56 -2.95
CA TYR A 107 -14.39 -7.67 -2.43
C TYR A 107 -15.61 -7.97 -3.30
N ASN A 108 -16.43 -6.94 -3.61
CA ASN A 108 -17.61 -7.10 -4.44
C ASN A 108 -17.24 -7.63 -5.83
N TYR A 109 -16.21 -7.05 -6.44
CA TYR A 109 -15.76 -7.49 -7.75
C TYR A 109 -15.24 -8.94 -7.75
N LEU A 110 -14.49 -9.35 -6.72
CA LEU A 110 -14.04 -10.74 -6.58
C LEU A 110 -15.20 -11.73 -6.48
N LEU A 111 -16.24 -11.40 -5.69
CA LEU A 111 -17.43 -12.24 -5.57
C LEU A 111 -18.21 -12.34 -6.89
N GLU A 112 -18.35 -11.23 -7.65
CA GLU A 112 -18.98 -11.24 -8.99
C GLU A 112 -18.21 -12.12 -10.00
N GLN A 113 -16.95 -12.41 -9.75
CA GLN A 113 -16.11 -13.30 -10.58
C GLN A 113 -15.93 -14.70 -9.96
N ASP A 114 -16.79 -15.09 -9.03
CA ASP A 114 -16.76 -16.39 -8.34
C ASP A 114 -15.41 -16.68 -7.63
N VAL A 115 -14.70 -15.64 -7.19
CA VAL A 115 -13.47 -15.78 -6.41
C VAL A 115 -13.79 -15.63 -4.92
N PRO A 116 -13.82 -16.73 -4.14
CA PRO A 116 -14.16 -16.66 -2.73
C PRO A 116 -13.10 -15.89 -1.94
N CYS A 117 -13.55 -14.91 -1.19
CA CYS A 117 -12.71 -14.09 -0.32
C CYS A 117 -13.49 -13.61 0.91
N ARG A 118 -12.78 -13.03 1.88
CA ARG A 118 -13.35 -12.45 3.10
C ARG A 118 -12.85 -11.03 3.26
N MET A 119 -13.69 -10.16 3.78
CA MET A 119 -13.25 -8.84 4.23
C MET A 119 -12.46 -8.97 5.53
N ALA A 120 -11.45 -8.13 5.72
CA ALA A 120 -10.83 -7.93 7.01
C ALA A 120 -11.89 -7.53 8.06
N PRO A 121 -11.73 -7.90 9.35
CA PRO A 121 -12.58 -7.38 10.42
C PRO A 121 -12.65 -5.85 10.39
N PRO A 122 -13.82 -5.23 10.66
CA PRO A 122 -14.02 -3.78 10.48
C PRO A 122 -12.95 -2.90 11.14
N GLN A 123 -12.46 -3.29 12.32
CA GLN A 123 -11.41 -2.58 13.06
C GLN A 123 -10.01 -2.71 12.44
N LEU A 124 -9.81 -3.65 11.51
CA LEU A 124 -8.52 -3.94 10.86
C LEU A 124 -8.50 -3.58 9.37
N VAL A 125 -9.64 -3.15 8.80
CA VAL A 125 -9.77 -2.82 7.37
C VAL A 125 -8.90 -1.64 6.96
N MET A 126 -8.84 -0.60 7.82
CA MET A 126 -8.16 0.65 7.46
C MET A 126 -6.69 0.62 7.89
N GLN A 127 -5.88 1.37 7.15
CA GLN A 127 -4.51 1.64 7.55
C GLN A 127 -4.47 2.34 8.93
N ASN A 128 -3.50 1.98 9.73
CA ASN A 128 -3.29 2.58 11.04
C ASN A 128 -1.80 2.79 11.35
N ALA A 129 -1.52 3.61 12.36
CA ALA A 129 -0.15 3.95 12.74
C ALA A 129 0.60 2.75 13.36
N VAL A 130 -0.11 1.82 13.99
CA VAL A 130 0.50 0.62 14.59
C VAL A 130 1.12 -0.27 13.51
N GLY A 131 0.39 -0.54 12.42
CA GLY A 131 0.93 -1.30 11.28
C GLY A 131 2.16 -0.64 10.66
N VAL A 132 2.18 0.71 10.60
CA VAL A 132 3.37 1.46 10.13
C VAL A 132 4.54 1.28 11.10
N ALA A 133 4.29 1.37 12.41
CA ALA A 133 5.35 1.23 13.43
C ALA A 133 5.97 -0.17 13.42
N LEU A 134 5.15 -1.22 13.38
CA LEU A 134 5.61 -2.61 13.32
C LEU A 134 6.44 -2.88 12.05
N ALA A 135 5.98 -2.42 10.90
CA ALA A 135 6.74 -2.56 9.67
C ALA A 135 8.05 -1.75 9.69
N ALA A 136 8.04 -0.55 10.31
CA ALA A 136 9.23 0.26 10.45
C ALA A 136 10.26 -0.37 11.40
N GLU A 137 9.82 -1.00 12.47
CA GLU A 137 10.69 -1.72 13.42
C GLU A 137 11.45 -2.86 12.73
N GLU A 138 10.77 -3.67 11.94
CA GLU A 138 11.40 -4.74 11.16
C GLU A 138 12.40 -4.19 10.13
N MET A 139 12.01 -3.12 9.41
CA MET A 139 12.92 -2.45 8.46
C MET A 139 14.17 -1.91 9.17
N ALA A 140 14.00 -1.30 10.34
CA ALA A 140 15.11 -0.78 11.13
C ALA A 140 16.04 -1.90 11.64
N ALA A 141 15.46 -3.00 12.13
CA ALA A 141 16.23 -4.19 12.54
C ALA A 141 17.02 -4.82 11.37
N ALA A 142 16.47 -4.75 10.16
CA ALA A 142 17.14 -5.19 8.92
C ALA A 142 18.11 -4.14 8.34
N GLY A 143 18.34 -3.01 9.01
CA GLY A 143 19.22 -1.94 8.53
C GLY A 143 18.64 -1.12 7.35
N GLN A 144 17.37 -1.27 7.03
CA GLN A 144 16.68 -0.59 5.93
C GLN A 144 16.23 0.83 6.34
N VAL A 145 17.18 1.62 6.77
CA VAL A 145 16.97 3.01 7.18
C VAL A 145 17.66 3.98 6.23
N THR A 146 17.17 5.21 6.17
CA THR A 146 17.76 6.29 5.37
C THR A 146 17.84 7.56 6.20
N THR A 147 18.52 8.59 5.69
CA THR A 147 18.51 9.91 6.29
C THR A 147 17.17 10.61 6.04
N ALA A 148 16.84 11.61 6.84
CA ALA A 148 15.69 12.48 6.60
C ALA A 148 15.75 13.14 5.22
N ARG A 149 16.97 13.50 4.74
CA ARG A 149 17.18 14.12 3.43
C ARG A 149 16.68 13.25 2.29
N ASP A 150 16.99 11.95 2.33
CA ASP A 150 16.74 11.01 1.24
C ASP A 150 15.32 10.45 1.25
N ARG A 151 14.52 10.79 2.27
CA ARG A 151 13.14 10.32 2.37
C ARG A 151 12.23 11.10 1.42
N VAL A 152 11.62 10.39 0.46
CA VAL A 152 10.67 10.94 -0.50
C VAL A 152 9.39 10.12 -0.54
N PRO A 153 8.24 10.72 -0.89
CA PRO A 153 7.02 9.97 -1.17
C PRO A 153 7.19 9.03 -2.35
N VAL A 154 6.52 7.88 -2.29
CA VAL A 154 6.44 6.93 -3.42
C VAL A 154 5.10 7.12 -4.12
N TYR A 155 5.13 7.50 -5.38
CA TYR A 155 3.97 7.71 -6.23
C TYR A 155 3.87 6.58 -7.26
N LEU A 156 2.81 5.78 -7.18
CA LEU A 156 2.54 4.69 -8.15
C LEU A 156 1.82 5.20 -9.41
N ARG A 157 1.32 6.42 -9.38
CA ARG A 157 0.65 7.09 -10.51
C ARG A 157 1.05 8.56 -10.53
N LEU A 158 1.07 9.14 -11.70
CA LEU A 158 1.20 10.58 -11.87
C LEU A 158 0.05 11.32 -11.16
N SER A 159 0.33 12.50 -10.62
CA SER A 159 -0.70 13.38 -10.06
C SER A 159 -1.77 13.71 -11.10
N GLN A 160 -2.94 14.17 -10.66
CA GLN A 160 -3.99 14.57 -11.58
C GLN A 160 -3.52 15.70 -12.53
N ALA A 161 -2.80 16.67 -11.99
CA ALA A 161 -2.25 17.79 -12.78
C ALA A 161 -1.26 17.33 -13.85
N GLU A 162 -0.37 16.39 -13.51
CA GLU A 162 0.59 15.82 -14.48
C GLU A 162 -0.13 15.03 -15.57
N ARG A 163 -1.15 14.25 -15.21
CA ARG A 163 -1.97 13.52 -16.21
C ARG A 163 -2.73 14.46 -17.13
N GLU A 164 -3.31 15.55 -16.61
CA GLU A 164 -4.00 16.56 -17.41
C GLU A 164 -3.04 17.31 -18.33
N ARG A 165 -1.82 17.60 -17.88
CA ARG A 165 -0.77 18.19 -18.71
C ARG A 165 -0.39 17.25 -19.86
N LEU A 166 -0.17 15.95 -19.58
CA LEU A 166 0.11 14.96 -20.62
C LEU A 166 -1.03 14.84 -21.63
N ALA A 167 -2.28 14.83 -21.15
CA ALA A 167 -3.46 14.78 -22.02
C ALA A 167 -3.57 16.00 -22.96
N ARG A 168 -2.99 17.14 -22.56
CA ARG A 168 -2.90 18.37 -23.37
C ARG A 168 -1.63 18.42 -24.24
N GLY A 169 -0.83 17.35 -24.30
CA GLY A 169 0.42 17.27 -25.06
C GLY A 169 1.58 18.09 -24.48
N LEU A 170 1.48 18.51 -23.21
CA LEU A 170 2.52 19.29 -22.53
C LEU A 170 3.52 18.34 -21.85
N LYS A 171 4.82 18.63 -21.98
CA LYS A 171 5.87 17.85 -21.28
C LYS A 171 5.77 18.02 -19.76
N ILE A 172 6.00 16.94 -19.03
CA ILE A 172 6.23 16.98 -17.59
C ILE A 172 7.71 17.32 -17.38
N THR A 173 8.00 18.47 -16.79
CA THR A 173 9.33 18.78 -16.25
C THR A 173 9.37 18.21 -14.84
N LEU A 174 10.19 17.21 -14.60
CA LEU A 174 10.56 16.76 -13.26
C LEU A 174 11.70 17.69 -12.81
N ASP A 175 11.36 18.69 -11.98
CA ASP A 175 12.32 19.47 -11.21
C ASP A 175 12.59 18.75 -9.88
#